data_9cd594d7e4a2c7e466a170dc0167509d
#
_entry.id   9cd594d7e4a2c7e466a170dc0167509d
#
_cell.length_a   1.000
_cell.length_b   1.000
_cell.length_c   1.000
_cell.angle_alpha   90.00
_cell.angle_beta   90.00
_cell.angle_gamma   90.00
#
_symmetry.space_group_name_H-M   'P 1'
#
loop_
_entity.id
_entity.type
_entity.pdbx_description
1 polymer ?
#
loop_
_entity_poly.entity_id
_entity_poly.type
_entity_poly.pdbx_seq_one_letter_code
_entity_poly.pdbx_strand_id
1 'polypeptide(L)'
;ETGTDPCVPTYAGLEKIRDQYGHTHKKYVLLKQGSETYIPAQNTLDFVFTSPPYLGHEQYGDEEEQSFNKFPQQDAWRNGFLLQTIKNAHTGLKPGKYAGFNVANVKSYKTFEEDTYDCMVEAGFKDIKVWWLSLSTQQGTKVQSTLEGTESEKKQSQNYIGRFARPDIPGRKYEPIFIGMK
;
A
#
# COMPACT_ATOMS: atom_id res chain seq x y z
N GLU A 1 17.51 7.23 2.04
CA GLU A 1 16.24 6.58 1.59
C GLU A 1 16.50 5.09 1.34
N THR A 2 15.57 4.22 1.69
CA THR A 2 15.66 2.78 1.45
C THR A 2 14.41 2.34 0.71
N GLY A 3 14.58 1.60 -0.38
CA GLY A 3 13.51 0.97 -1.15
C GLY A 3 13.73 -0.53 -1.27
N THR A 4 12.64 -1.29 -1.32
CA THR A 4 12.66 -2.74 -1.51
C THR A 4 11.80 -3.12 -2.70
N ASP A 5 12.28 -4.00 -3.57
CA ASP A 5 11.48 -4.58 -4.66
C ASP A 5 12.05 -5.96 -5.01
N PRO A 6 11.27 -7.04 -5.02
CA PRO A 6 11.73 -8.37 -5.37
C PRO A 6 11.78 -8.60 -6.89
N CYS A 7 11.04 -7.80 -7.68
CA CYS A 7 10.94 -7.95 -9.13
C CYS A 7 12.27 -7.57 -9.81
N VAL A 8 12.89 -8.51 -10.53
CA VAL A 8 14.20 -8.32 -11.13
C VAL A 8 14.25 -7.16 -12.13
N PRO A 9 13.31 -7.04 -13.10
CA PRO A 9 13.29 -5.92 -14.03
C PRO A 9 13.07 -4.57 -13.35
N THR A 10 12.15 -4.52 -12.37
CA THR A 10 11.85 -3.28 -11.61
C THR A 10 13.07 -2.83 -10.82
N TYR A 11 13.70 -3.75 -10.09
CA TYR A 11 14.91 -3.47 -9.33
C TYR A 11 16.03 -2.92 -10.22
N ALA A 12 16.28 -3.55 -11.36
CA ALA A 12 17.29 -3.06 -12.33
C ALA A 12 16.93 -1.67 -12.88
N GLY A 13 15.65 -1.37 -13.08
CA GLY A 13 15.18 -0.04 -13.47
C GLY A 13 15.43 1.00 -12.38
N LEU A 14 15.14 0.66 -11.12
CA LEU A 14 15.38 1.54 -9.97
C LEU A 14 16.87 1.83 -9.78
N GLU A 15 17.75 0.85 -9.98
CA GLU A 15 19.22 1.07 -9.95
C GLU A 15 19.66 2.09 -11.01
N LYS A 16 19.18 1.97 -12.24
CA LYS A 16 19.48 2.94 -13.31
C LYS A 16 18.99 4.35 -12.94
N ILE A 17 17.78 4.48 -12.40
CA ILE A 17 17.25 5.76 -11.96
C ILE A 17 18.10 6.35 -10.83
N ARG A 18 18.45 5.53 -9.83
CA ARG A 18 19.34 5.95 -8.74
C ARG A 18 20.67 6.47 -9.28
N ASP A 19 21.30 5.73 -10.20
CA ASP A 19 22.64 6.04 -10.72
C ASP A 19 22.60 7.27 -11.64
N GLN A 20 21.51 7.50 -12.35
CA GLN A 20 21.37 8.65 -13.25
C GLN A 20 20.91 9.93 -12.53
N TYR A 21 20.02 9.82 -11.55
CA TYR A 21 19.36 10.97 -10.93
C TYR A 21 19.61 11.07 -9.42
N GLY A 22 20.28 10.09 -8.82
CA GLY A 22 20.60 10.12 -7.39
C GLY A 22 21.53 11.29 -7.05
N HIS A 23 21.17 12.09 -6.04
CA HIS A 23 22.02 13.18 -5.59
C HIS A 23 23.21 12.65 -4.78
N THR A 24 24.41 13.15 -5.06
CA THR A 24 25.67 12.74 -4.41
C THR A 24 25.67 12.89 -2.88
N HIS A 25 24.78 13.72 -2.35
CA HIS A 25 24.66 14.00 -0.89
C HIS A 25 23.64 13.12 -0.17
N LYS A 26 22.87 12.31 -0.91
CA LYS A 26 21.85 11.41 -0.34
C LYS A 26 22.26 9.96 -0.54
N LYS A 27 22.08 9.16 0.51
CA LYS A 27 22.25 7.71 0.44
C LYS A 27 20.95 7.06 0.00
N TYR A 28 20.97 6.42 -1.16
CA TYR A 28 19.88 5.58 -1.66
C TYR A 28 20.30 4.11 -1.54
N VAL A 29 19.56 3.36 -0.75
CA VAL A 29 19.76 1.91 -0.58
C VAL A 29 18.60 1.21 -1.26
N LEU A 30 18.89 0.40 -2.24
CA LEU A 30 17.92 -0.46 -2.92
C LEU A 30 18.22 -1.91 -2.52
N LEU A 31 17.17 -2.63 -2.12
CA LEU A 31 17.27 -4.02 -1.67
C LEU A 31 16.36 -4.88 -2.56
N LYS A 32 16.97 -5.91 -3.17
CA LYS A 32 16.25 -6.86 -4.01
C LYS A 32 15.56 -7.91 -3.14
N GLN A 33 14.49 -7.50 -2.47
CA GLN A 33 13.70 -8.38 -1.60
C GLN A 33 12.32 -7.81 -1.37
N GLY A 34 11.38 -8.65 -0.91
CA GLY A 34 10.06 -8.20 -0.48
C GLY A 34 10.13 -7.38 0.81
N SER A 35 9.20 -6.43 0.96
CA SER A 35 9.12 -5.57 2.15
C SER A 35 8.79 -6.33 3.42
N GLU A 36 8.13 -7.48 3.32
CA GLU A 36 7.82 -8.37 4.43
C GLU A 36 9.07 -9.02 5.04
N THR A 37 10.14 -9.15 4.26
CA THR A 37 11.42 -9.73 4.73
C THR A 37 12.43 -8.67 5.15
N TYR A 38 12.20 -7.40 4.80
CA TYR A 38 13.07 -6.30 5.19
C TYR A 38 12.73 -5.81 6.60
N ILE A 39 13.61 -6.07 7.55
CA ILE A 39 13.48 -5.59 8.93
C ILE A 39 14.42 -4.39 9.11
N PRO A 40 13.91 -3.15 9.10
CA PRO A 40 14.73 -1.98 9.36
C PRO A 40 15.23 -1.95 10.80
N ALA A 41 16.38 -1.30 11.03
CA ALA A 41 16.83 -1.06 12.40
C ALA A 41 15.78 -0.24 13.17
N GLN A 42 15.54 -0.60 14.42
CA GLN A 42 14.51 -0.01 15.26
C GLN A 42 14.73 1.50 15.42
N ASN A 43 13.65 2.28 15.27
CA ASN A 43 13.65 3.73 15.49
C ASN A 43 14.66 4.52 14.63
N THR A 44 14.87 4.10 13.37
CA THR A 44 15.80 4.79 12.45
C THR A 44 15.10 5.56 11.35
N LEU A 45 13.85 5.21 11.02
CA LEU A 45 13.12 5.80 9.91
C LEU A 45 12.32 7.02 10.36
N ASP A 46 12.32 8.07 9.55
CA ASP A 46 11.54 9.28 9.75
C ASP A 46 10.18 9.22 9.09
N PHE A 47 10.03 8.40 8.05
CA PHE A 47 8.78 8.21 7.32
C PHE A 47 8.82 6.90 6.53
N VAL A 48 7.67 6.23 6.40
CA VAL A 48 7.46 5.09 5.50
C VAL A 48 6.28 5.38 4.61
N PHE A 49 6.41 5.10 3.32
CA PHE A 49 5.30 5.18 2.38
C PHE A 49 5.37 4.03 1.38
N THR A 50 4.23 3.40 1.13
CA THR A 50 4.12 2.37 0.10
C THR A 50 2.70 2.26 -0.44
N SER A 51 2.61 1.84 -1.71
CA SER A 51 1.43 1.23 -2.30
C SER A 51 1.78 -0.24 -2.49
N PRO A 52 1.35 -1.14 -1.60
CA PRO A 52 1.70 -2.54 -1.71
C PRO A 52 1.05 -3.16 -2.95
N PRO A 53 1.64 -4.22 -3.54
CA PRO A 53 1.05 -4.90 -4.70
C PRO A 53 -0.35 -5.43 -4.37
N TYR A 54 -1.26 -5.39 -5.34
CA TYR A 54 -2.64 -5.84 -5.14
C TYR A 54 -2.76 -7.32 -5.50
N LEU A 55 -3.05 -8.15 -4.50
CA LEU A 55 -3.18 -9.60 -4.66
C LEU A 55 -4.16 -9.97 -5.79
N GLY A 56 -3.68 -10.74 -6.76
CA GLY A 56 -4.47 -11.21 -7.89
C GLY A 56 -4.83 -10.14 -8.93
N HIS A 57 -4.32 -8.91 -8.79
CA HIS A 57 -4.54 -7.83 -9.74
C HIS A 57 -3.25 -7.43 -10.47
N GLU A 58 -2.12 -7.47 -9.81
CA GLU A 58 -0.82 -7.09 -10.33
C GLU A 58 0.14 -8.27 -10.26
N GLN A 59 0.65 -8.67 -11.41
CA GLN A 59 1.68 -9.70 -11.55
C GLN A 59 2.86 -9.08 -12.30
N TYR A 60 3.92 -8.76 -11.55
CA TYR A 60 5.08 -8.06 -12.10
C TYR A 60 6.16 -8.99 -12.65
N GLY A 61 6.09 -10.28 -12.33
CA GLY A 61 7.05 -11.29 -12.77
C GLY A 61 6.73 -12.66 -12.17
N ASP A 62 7.52 -13.67 -12.56
CA ASP A 62 7.35 -15.05 -12.13
C ASP A 62 8.28 -15.45 -10.97
N GLU A 63 8.99 -14.47 -10.40
CA GLU A 63 9.94 -14.73 -9.33
C GLU A 63 9.24 -15.30 -8.08
N GLU A 64 9.84 -16.31 -7.44
CA GLU A 64 9.32 -16.93 -6.22
C GLU A 64 9.17 -15.93 -5.07
N GLU A 65 9.98 -14.86 -5.08
CA GLU A 65 9.97 -13.80 -4.07
C GLU A 65 8.78 -12.82 -4.21
N GLN A 66 7.99 -12.90 -5.29
CA GLN A 66 6.78 -12.11 -5.42
C GLN A 66 5.75 -12.50 -4.35
N SER A 67 5.11 -11.51 -3.75
CA SER A 67 4.18 -11.74 -2.62
C SER A 67 3.03 -12.68 -2.97
N PHE A 68 2.52 -12.62 -4.20
CA PHE A 68 1.43 -13.49 -4.65
C PHE A 68 1.88 -14.94 -4.90
N ASN A 69 3.16 -15.18 -5.22
CA ASN A 69 3.72 -16.53 -5.33
C ASN A 69 4.01 -17.13 -3.95
N LYS A 70 4.57 -16.34 -3.04
CA LYS A 70 4.84 -16.78 -1.65
C LYS A 70 3.56 -17.04 -0.87
N PHE A 71 2.53 -16.21 -1.09
CA PHE A 71 1.28 -16.21 -0.33
C PHE A 71 0.07 -16.20 -1.27
N PRO A 72 -0.24 -17.30 -1.96
CA PRO A 72 -1.27 -17.31 -3.00
C PRO A 72 -2.71 -17.18 -2.47
N GLN A 73 -2.94 -17.43 -1.19
CA GLN A 73 -4.25 -17.31 -0.54
C GLN A 73 -4.39 -15.97 0.17
N GLN A 74 -5.59 -15.36 0.13
CA GLN A 74 -5.82 -14.03 0.69
C GLN A 74 -5.41 -13.91 2.16
N ASP A 75 -5.81 -14.86 3.01
CA ASP A 75 -5.46 -14.85 4.43
C ASP A 75 -3.95 -15.03 4.66
N ALA A 76 -3.30 -15.90 3.88
CA ALA A 76 -1.87 -16.08 3.92
C ALA A 76 -1.13 -14.80 3.48
N TRP A 77 -1.62 -14.15 2.43
CA TRP A 77 -1.06 -12.91 1.92
C TRP A 77 -1.26 -11.75 2.92
N ARG A 78 -2.47 -11.63 3.51
CA ARG A 78 -2.74 -10.64 4.56
C ARG A 78 -1.76 -10.78 5.72
N ASN A 79 -1.58 -12.00 6.22
CA ASN A 79 -0.78 -12.25 7.43
C ASN A 79 0.73 -12.32 7.14
N GLY A 80 1.12 -12.96 6.05
CA GLY A 80 2.53 -13.20 5.70
C GLY A 80 3.18 -12.01 4.99
N PHE A 81 2.44 -11.27 4.19
CA PHE A 81 2.97 -10.12 3.44
C PHE A 81 2.52 -8.78 4.02
N LEU A 82 1.20 -8.50 4.00
CA LEU A 82 0.69 -7.17 4.35
C LEU A 82 0.98 -6.82 5.81
N LEU A 83 0.55 -7.65 6.74
CA LEU A 83 0.76 -7.43 8.16
C LEU A 83 2.24 -7.38 8.52
N GLN A 84 3.06 -8.26 7.93
CA GLN A 84 4.50 -8.27 8.20
C GLN A 84 5.18 -7.01 7.69
N THR A 85 4.83 -6.55 6.47
CA THR A 85 5.30 -5.26 5.92
C THR A 85 4.94 -4.09 6.85
N ILE A 86 3.71 -4.06 7.33
CA ILE A 86 3.23 -3.01 8.24
C ILE A 86 3.93 -3.06 9.60
N LYS A 87 4.17 -4.27 10.16
CA LYS A 87 4.95 -4.46 11.40
C LYS A 87 6.41 -4.02 11.24
N ASN A 88 7.02 -4.32 10.10
CA ASN A 88 8.40 -3.88 9.80
C ASN A 88 8.47 -2.35 9.70
N ALA A 89 7.50 -1.71 9.03
CA ALA A 89 7.39 -0.25 8.97
C ALA A 89 7.27 0.35 10.37
N HIS A 90 6.39 -0.18 11.22
CA HIS A 90 6.23 0.29 12.59
C HIS A 90 7.51 0.11 13.41
N THR A 91 8.19 -1.03 13.30
CA THR A 91 9.47 -1.28 13.98
C THR A 91 10.52 -0.24 13.63
N GLY A 92 10.67 0.04 12.32
CA GLY A 92 11.68 0.97 11.82
C GLY A 92 11.43 2.44 12.16
N LEU A 93 10.18 2.86 12.25
CA LEU A 93 9.82 4.25 12.52
C LEU A 93 10.30 4.71 13.91
N LYS A 94 10.77 5.95 13.98
CA LYS A 94 10.99 6.66 15.26
C LYS A 94 9.65 6.96 15.94
N PRO A 95 9.59 7.02 17.27
CA PRO A 95 8.39 7.46 18.00
C PRO A 95 7.86 8.82 17.48
N GLY A 96 6.54 8.92 17.31
CA GLY A 96 5.88 10.13 16.79
C GLY A 96 6.01 10.35 15.29
N LYS A 97 6.61 9.40 14.53
CA LYS A 97 6.71 9.45 13.06
C LYS A 97 5.60 8.63 12.41
N TYR A 98 5.42 8.80 11.11
CA TYR A 98 4.25 8.34 10.38
C TYR A 98 4.60 7.31 9.30
N ALA A 99 3.67 6.38 9.08
CA ALA A 99 3.63 5.58 7.86
C ALA A 99 2.36 5.87 7.08
N GLY A 100 2.49 5.83 5.74
CA GLY A 100 1.38 5.93 4.80
C GLY A 100 1.26 4.69 3.92
N PHE A 101 0.04 4.15 3.81
CA PHE A 101 -0.28 3.00 2.96
C PHE A 101 -1.40 3.41 1.99
N ASN A 102 -1.06 3.50 0.69
CA ASN A 102 -2.04 3.79 -0.36
C ASN A 102 -2.58 2.47 -0.90
N VAL A 103 -3.83 2.19 -0.68
CA VAL A 103 -4.51 0.96 -1.08
C VAL A 103 -5.92 1.25 -1.55
N ALA A 104 -6.47 0.40 -2.42
CA ALA A 104 -7.87 0.47 -2.81
C ALA A 104 -8.44 -0.94 -2.93
N ASN A 105 -9.73 -1.09 -2.62
CA ASN A 105 -10.45 -2.34 -2.84
C ASN A 105 -10.51 -2.67 -4.33
N VAL A 106 -10.15 -3.90 -4.70
CA VAL A 106 -10.22 -4.44 -6.07
C VAL A 106 -11.12 -5.67 -6.11
N LYS A 107 -11.50 -6.10 -7.32
CA LYS A 107 -12.39 -7.26 -7.48
C LYS A 107 -11.84 -8.53 -6.83
N SER A 108 -10.53 -8.74 -6.92
CA SER A 108 -9.82 -9.89 -6.34
C SER A 108 -9.65 -9.78 -4.83
N TYR A 109 -9.72 -8.56 -4.25
CA TYR A 109 -9.53 -8.32 -2.82
C TYR A 109 -10.47 -7.19 -2.34
N LYS A 110 -11.69 -7.54 -2.00
CA LYS A 110 -12.77 -6.57 -1.68
C LYS A 110 -12.63 -5.93 -0.30
N THR A 111 -11.86 -6.52 0.60
CA THR A 111 -11.63 -6.05 1.98
C THR A 111 -10.22 -5.49 2.19
N PHE A 112 -9.51 -5.14 1.10
CA PHE A 112 -8.11 -4.74 1.18
C PHE A 112 -7.90 -3.45 2.01
N GLU A 113 -8.81 -2.48 1.87
CA GLU A 113 -8.79 -1.25 2.68
C GLU A 113 -8.97 -1.56 4.18
N GLU A 114 -9.93 -2.43 4.49
CA GLU A 114 -10.27 -2.90 5.84
C GLU A 114 -9.11 -3.65 6.48
N ASP A 115 -8.60 -4.64 5.77
CA ASP A 115 -7.47 -5.45 6.22
C ASP A 115 -6.20 -4.62 6.43
N THR A 116 -5.99 -3.58 5.61
CA THR A 116 -4.86 -2.66 5.80
C THR A 116 -5.01 -1.87 7.10
N TYR A 117 -6.19 -1.31 7.36
CA TYR A 117 -6.46 -0.62 8.60
C TYR A 117 -6.28 -1.53 9.82
N ASP A 118 -6.87 -2.74 9.79
CA ASP A 118 -6.77 -3.70 10.88
C ASP A 118 -5.32 -4.15 11.12
N CYS A 119 -4.55 -4.36 10.05
CA CYS A 119 -3.12 -4.65 10.16
C CYS A 119 -2.33 -3.49 10.77
N MET A 120 -2.70 -2.22 10.49
CA MET A 120 -2.07 -1.07 11.13
C MET A 120 -2.38 -1.02 12.63
N VAL A 121 -3.64 -1.27 13.03
CA VAL A 121 -4.02 -1.37 14.44
C VAL A 121 -3.26 -2.50 15.13
N GLU A 122 -3.23 -3.68 14.51
CA GLU A 122 -2.51 -4.86 15.04
C GLU A 122 -0.99 -4.60 15.19
N ALA A 123 -0.40 -3.86 14.27
CA ALA A 123 1.01 -3.47 14.33
C ALA A 123 1.32 -2.42 15.40
N GLY A 124 0.29 -1.76 15.97
CA GLY A 124 0.44 -0.79 17.05
C GLY A 124 0.41 0.68 16.59
N PHE A 125 0.05 0.97 15.35
CA PHE A 125 -0.14 2.35 14.89
C PHE A 125 -1.29 3.03 15.63
N LYS A 126 -1.12 4.33 15.94
CA LYS A 126 -2.09 5.19 16.62
C LYS A 126 -2.54 6.31 15.70
N ASP A 127 -3.63 6.98 16.08
CA ASP A 127 -4.15 8.16 15.37
C ASP A 127 -4.27 7.96 13.86
N ILE A 128 -4.74 6.75 13.44
CA ILE A 128 -4.87 6.41 12.03
C ILE A 128 -5.93 7.31 11.39
N LYS A 129 -5.50 8.04 10.35
CA LYS A 129 -6.32 8.94 9.54
C LYS A 129 -6.34 8.46 8.10
N VAL A 130 -7.35 8.88 7.35
CA VAL A 130 -7.41 8.62 5.91
C VAL A 130 -7.32 9.94 5.15
N TRP A 131 -6.37 10.00 4.22
CA TRP A 131 -6.29 11.01 3.20
C TRP A 131 -6.82 10.44 1.89
N TRP A 132 -7.57 11.24 1.17
CA TRP A 132 -8.18 10.82 -0.08
C TRP A 132 -7.40 11.37 -1.26
N LEU A 133 -6.69 10.47 -1.97
CA LEU A 133 -6.00 10.79 -3.21
C LEU A 133 -7.01 10.88 -4.34
N SER A 134 -7.19 12.08 -4.90
CA SER A 134 -8.03 12.26 -6.09
C SER A 134 -7.30 11.75 -7.32
N LEU A 135 -7.87 10.78 -8.00
CA LEU A 135 -7.34 10.26 -9.24
C LEU A 135 -7.72 11.17 -10.41
N SER A 136 -6.78 11.44 -11.32
CA SER A 136 -7.06 12.17 -12.54
C SER A 136 -7.97 11.34 -13.47
N THR A 137 -9.00 11.97 -14.04
CA THR A 137 -9.74 11.37 -15.14
C THR A 137 -8.89 11.41 -16.40
N GLN A 138 -8.63 10.26 -17.02
CA GLN A 138 -8.01 10.25 -18.34
C GLN A 138 -8.91 10.99 -19.35
N GLN A 139 -8.35 11.94 -20.09
CA GLN A 139 -9.06 12.61 -21.17
C GLN A 139 -9.56 11.57 -22.17
N GLY A 140 -10.87 11.61 -22.48
CA GLY A 140 -11.51 10.70 -23.44
C GLY A 140 -12.24 9.51 -22.83
N THR A 141 -12.11 9.22 -21.54
CA THR A 141 -12.93 8.22 -20.88
C THR A 141 -14.26 8.87 -20.49
N LYS A 142 -15.35 8.52 -21.18
CA LYS A 142 -16.70 8.82 -20.66
C LYS A 142 -16.76 8.15 -19.29
N VAL A 143 -16.88 8.94 -18.23
CA VAL A 143 -17.15 8.46 -16.89
C VAL A 143 -18.54 7.83 -16.93
N GLN A 144 -18.62 6.56 -17.28
CA GLN A 144 -19.75 5.77 -16.90
C GLN A 144 -19.70 5.72 -15.39
N SER A 145 -20.70 6.31 -14.75
CA SER A 145 -20.95 6.16 -13.33
C SER A 145 -21.30 4.70 -13.04
N THR A 146 -20.28 3.85 -12.96
CA THR A 146 -20.42 2.46 -12.49
C THR A 146 -20.50 2.44 -10.97
N LEU A 147 -21.40 3.24 -10.41
CA LEU A 147 -21.96 3.05 -9.07
C LEU A 147 -23.25 2.23 -9.14
N GLU A 148 -23.30 1.25 -10.04
CA GLU A 148 -24.30 0.18 -10.00
C GLU A 148 -23.69 -1.04 -9.29
N GLY A 149 -23.18 -0.85 -8.07
CA GLY A 149 -23.06 -1.93 -7.11
C GLY A 149 -24.45 -2.24 -6.54
N THR A 150 -24.75 -3.50 -6.31
CA THR A 150 -25.97 -3.91 -5.62
C THR A 150 -26.08 -3.22 -4.25
N GLU A 151 -27.31 -3.02 -3.74
CA GLU A 151 -27.50 -2.38 -2.41
C GLU A 151 -26.74 -3.10 -1.28
N SER A 152 -26.45 -4.40 -1.42
CA SER A 152 -25.64 -5.16 -0.48
C SER A 152 -24.15 -4.79 -0.55
N GLU A 153 -23.61 -4.50 -1.73
CA GLU A 153 -22.22 -4.03 -1.88
C GLU A 153 -22.05 -2.58 -1.39
N LYS A 154 -23.08 -1.75 -1.57
CA LYS A 154 -23.14 -0.41 -0.98
C LYS A 154 -23.19 -0.45 0.55
N LYS A 155 -23.92 -1.40 1.17
CA LYS A 155 -23.98 -1.56 2.63
C LYS A 155 -22.68 -2.12 3.22
N GLN A 156 -21.98 -3.05 2.56
CA GLN A 156 -20.70 -3.57 3.03
C GLN A 156 -19.59 -2.50 2.98
N SER A 157 -19.53 -1.70 1.92
CA SER A 157 -18.60 -0.57 1.85
C SER A 157 -18.93 0.54 2.86
N GLN A 158 -20.20 0.73 3.24
CA GLN A 158 -20.63 1.74 4.20
C GLN A 158 -20.28 1.41 5.65
N ASN A 159 -20.20 0.15 6.05
CA ASN A 159 -19.96 -0.21 7.46
C ASN A 159 -18.54 0.07 7.92
N TYR A 160 -17.56 0.03 7.02
CA TYR A 160 -16.17 0.30 7.33
C TYR A 160 -15.79 1.76 7.03
N ILE A 161 -16.16 2.25 5.87
CA ILE A 161 -15.99 3.64 5.43
C ILE A 161 -16.80 4.64 6.30
N GLY A 162 -17.73 4.17 7.13
CA GLY A 162 -18.45 5.00 8.09
C GLY A 162 -17.57 5.77 9.09
N ARG A 163 -16.32 5.35 9.29
CA ARG A 163 -15.30 6.12 10.05
C ARG A 163 -14.59 7.17 9.22
N PHE A 164 -14.48 6.96 7.91
CA PHE A 164 -13.72 7.81 7.01
C PHE A 164 -14.57 8.08 5.77
N ALA A 165 -15.42 9.09 5.83
CA ALA A 165 -16.31 9.41 4.73
C ALA A 165 -15.52 9.69 3.44
N ARG A 166 -15.71 8.84 2.42
CA ARG A 166 -15.15 9.07 1.09
C ARG A 166 -15.79 10.33 0.48
N PRO A 167 -14.98 11.27 -0.09
CA PRO A 167 -15.56 12.40 -0.80
C PRO A 167 -16.46 11.94 -1.94
N ASP A 168 -17.68 12.46 -1.99
CA ASP A 168 -18.63 12.20 -3.07
C ASP A 168 -18.67 13.42 -4.00
N ILE A 169 -17.67 13.51 -4.89
CA ILE A 169 -17.64 14.55 -5.93
C ILE A 169 -17.90 13.88 -7.27
N PRO A 170 -18.99 14.23 -7.98
CA PRO A 170 -19.35 13.63 -9.26
C PRO A 170 -18.17 13.63 -10.25
N GLY A 171 -17.93 12.50 -10.90
CA GLY A 171 -16.88 12.35 -11.92
C GLY A 171 -15.45 12.22 -11.37
N ARG A 172 -15.24 12.15 -10.06
CA ARG A 172 -13.93 11.91 -9.46
C ARG A 172 -13.87 10.55 -8.78
N LYS A 173 -12.74 9.86 -8.94
CA LYS A 173 -12.40 8.66 -8.17
C LYS A 173 -11.40 9.05 -7.09
N TYR A 174 -11.47 8.34 -5.98
CA TYR A 174 -10.57 8.56 -4.85
C TYR A 174 -10.01 7.23 -4.36
N GLU A 175 -8.74 7.24 -4.00
CA GLU A 175 -8.09 6.14 -3.28
C GLU A 175 -7.71 6.60 -1.87
N PRO A 176 -7.88 5.76 -0.85
CA PRO A 176 -7.47 6.09 0.50
C PRO A 176 -5.96 5.92 0.68
N ILE A 177 -5.37 6.84 1.43
CA ILE A 177 -4.05 6.69 2.01
C ILE A 177 -4.24 6.64 3.52
N PHE A 178 -4.02 5.48 4.11
CA PHE A 178 -4.05 5.33 5.56
C PHE A 178 -2.75 5.85 6.15
N ILE A 179 -2.84 6.84 7.03
CA ILE A 179 -1.70 7.46 7.71
C ILE A 179 -1.78 7.13 9.19
N GLY A 180 -0.80 6.42 9.72
CA GLY A 180 -0.73 6.07 11.13
C GLY A 180 0.56 6.55 11.79
N MET A 181 0.49 6.90 13.06
CA MET A 181 1.62 7.33 13.88
C MET A 181 2.12 6.17 14.74
N LYS A 182 3.44 6.04 14.88
CA LYS A 182 4.07 5.15 15.85
C LYS A 182 4.01 5.69 17.26
#